data_af4169a1be6ef81be10ef9ff9b685274
#
_entry.id   af4169a1be6ef81be10ef9ff9b685274
#
_cell.length_a   1.000
_cell.length_b   1.000
_cell.length_c   1.000
_cell.angle_alpha   90.00
_cell.angle_beta   90.00
_cell.angle_gamma   90.00
#
_symmetry.space_group_name_H-M   'P 1'
#
loop_
_entity.id
_entity.type
_entity.pdbx_description
1 polymer ?
#
loop_
_entity_poly.entity_id
_entity_poly.type
_entity_poly.pdbx_seq_one_letter_code
_entity_poly.pdbx_strand_id
1 'polypeptide(L)'
;MVLTEQKLKSLEKLSDENGIISALAFDQRGALKRLMAQYQEGEPTVEQLERLKVLVAEELTKFASSMLLDPEYGLPATKVIDKNAGLLLAYEKTGYDTSSTKRLPDCLDVWSAKRIKEQGADAVKFLLYYDLDSDDALNQQKQAYIERVGSECVAEDIPFFLEILAYDEKNADANSVEYAKAKPRKVNEAMKVFSNPRFNIDVLKVEVPVNMKYVEGFAEGEVVYTKEEAAAHFKAQDEATNLPYIYLSAGVSAQLFQETLVFAHESGAKFNGVLCGRATWAGSVKDFVENGDEAVRQWLRTEGFKNIDELNKVLQKTATSWKTKVQ
;
A
#
# COMPACT_ATOMS: atom_id res chain seq x y z
N MET A 1 4.93 -10.19 18.38
CA MET A 1 6.00 -10.57 17.43
C MET A 1 7.34 -10.12 18.01
N VAL A 2 8.41 -10.92 17.86
CA VAL A 2 9.77 -10.53 18.28
C VAL A 2 10.54 -10.07 17.05
N LEU A 3 11.08 -8.86 17.10
CA LEU A 3 11.91 -8.29 16.04
C LEU A 3 13.39 -8.30 16.45
N THR A 4 14.29 -8.41 15.48
CA THR A 4 15.71 -8.12 15.69
C THR A 4 15.92 -6.63 15.95
N GLU A 5 17.04 -6.26 16.54
CA GLU A 5 17.39 -4.85 16.77
C GLU A 5 17.44 -4.04 15.46
N GLN A 6 17.92 -4.66 14.37
CA GLN A 6 17.98 -4.01 13.06
C GLN A 6 16.59 -3.77 12.48
N LYS A 7 15.69 -4.78 12.51
CA LYS A 7 14.32 -4.60 12.05
C LYS A 7 13.56 -3.56 12.87
N LEU A 8 13.81 -3.52 14.19
CA LEU A 8 13.22 -2.52 15.08
C LEU A 8 13.64 -1.11 14.65
N LYS A 9 14.94 -0.85 14.46
CA LYS A 9 15.47 0.43 13.97
C LYS A 9 14.88 0.82 12.61
N SER A 10 14.75 -0.15 11.70
CA SER A 10 14.16 0.09 10.40
C SER A 10 12.68 0.49 10.51
N LEU A 11 11.86 -0.18 11.34
CA LEU A 11 10.47 0.21 11.56
C LEU A 11 10.33 1.56 12.26
N GLU A 12 11.24 1.90 13.16
CA GLU A 12 11.30 3.24 13.78
C GLU A 12 11.57 4.31 12.73
N LYS A 13 12.47 4.07 11.79
CA LYS A 13 12.76 4.99 10.68
C LYS A 13 11.61 5.11 9.67
N LEU A 14 10.80 4.05 9.52
CA LEU A 14 9.64 4.03 8.63
C LEU A 14 8.38 4.66 9.24
N SER A 15 8.40 5.02 10.51
CA SER A 15 7.28 5.59 11.25
C SER A 15 7.60 6.95 11.83
N ASP A 16 6.58 7.68 12.26
CA ASP A 16 6.74 8.91 13.02
C ASP A 16 7.16 8.65 14.49
N GLU A 17 7.34 9.70 15.25
CA GLU A 17 7.71 9.65 16.68
C GLU A 17 6.71 8.89 17.57
N ASN A 18 5.45 8.80 17.14
CA ASN A 18 4.38 8.07 17.81
C ASN A 18 4.31 6.59 17.40
N GLY A 19 5.17 6.17 16.46
CA GLY A 19 5.14 4.82 15.88
C GLY A 19 3.99 4.60 14.91
N ILE A 20 3.54 5.64 14.22
CA ILE A 20 2.54 5.58 13.16
C ILE A 20 3.24 5.59 11.81
N ILE A 21 2.88 4.66 10.93
CA ILE A 21 3.41 4.61 9.56
C ILE A 21 2.53 5.50 8.67
N SER A 22 2.96 6.74 8.44
CA SER A 22 2.29 7.69 7.54
C SER A 22 3.07 7.77 6.21
N ALA A 23 3.06 6.66 5.47
CA ALA A 23 3.92 6.48 4.30
C ALA A 23 3.28 6.95 3.00
N LEU A 24 4.09 7.58 2.15
CA LEU A 24 3.75 7.97 0.79
C LEU A 24 4.09 6.84 -0.19
N ALA A 25 3.14 6.37 -1.00
CA ALA A 25 3.36 5.29 -1.97
C ALA A 25 3.47 5.84 -3.40
N PHE A 26 4.59 5.58 -4.06
CA PHE A 26 4.77 5.86 -5.48
C PHE A 26 5.52 4.73 -6.22
N ASP A 27 5.14 3.50 -5.94
CA ASP A 27 5.63 2.29 -6.60
C ASP A 27 4.86 1.93 -7.88
N GLN A 28 3.85 2.71 -8.26
CA GLN A 28 3.07 2.51 -9.48
C GLN A 28 3.96 2.68 -10.71
N ARG A 29 3.88 1.72 -11.64
CA ARG A 29 4.60 1.67 -12.92
C ARG A 29 3.60 1.61 -14.07
N GLY A 30 3.01 0.49 -14.34
CA GLY A 30 1.98 0.35 -15.38
C GLY A 30 0.75 1.24 -15.14
N ALA A 31 0.31 1.41 -13.89
CA ALA A 31 -0.79 2.32 -13.55
C ALA A 31 -0.42 3.80 -13.79
N LEU A 32 0.85 4.19 -13.52
CA LEU A 32 1.33 5.53 -13.81
C LEU A 32 1.38 5.79 -15.32
N LYS A 33 1.91 4.83 -16.12
CA LYS A 33 1.91 4.92 -17.59
C LYS A 33 0.51 5.15 -18.13
N ARG A 34 -0.46 4.36 -17.70
CA ARG A 34 -1.86 4.53 -18.13
C ARG A 34 -2.46 5.87 -17.72
N LEU A 35 -2.10 6.38 -16.56
CA LEU A 35 -2.58 7.68 -16.10
C LEU A 35 -1.98 8.84 -16.92
N MET A 36 -0.68 8.81 -17.21
CA MET A 36 -0.02 9.82 -18.05
C MET A 36 -0.52 9.79 -19.48
N ALA A 37 -0.75 8.61 -20.05
CA ALA A 37 -1.28 8.42 -21.40
C ALA A 37 -2.70 9.00 -21.62
N GLN A 38 -3.41 9.39 -20.54
CA GLN A 38 -4.67 10.12 -20.67
C GLN A 38 -4.49 11.60 -21.07
N TYR A 39 -3.28 12.13 -20.90
CA TYR A 39 -2.96 13.55 -21.09
C TYR A 39 -1.91 13.81 -22.16
N GLN A 40 -1.41 12.78 -22.83
CA GLN A 40 -0.43 12.90 -23.92
C GLN A 40 -0.66 11.87 -25.01
N GLU A 41 -0.19 12.13 -26.24
CA GLU A 41 -0.11 11.13 -27.29
C GLU A 41 1.11 10.22 -27.06
N GLY A 42 0.91 8.92 -27.26
CA GLY A 42 1.96 7.90 -27.10
C GLY A 42 2.24 7.50 -25.66
N GLU A 43 3.16 6.55 -25.51
CA GLU A 43 3.58 6.03 -24.21
C GLU A 43 4.51 7.02 -23.50
N PRO A 44 4.39 7.17 -22.17
CA PRO A 44 5.35 7.97 -21.40
C PRO A 44 6.76 7.41 -21.49
N THR A 45 7.74 8.29 -21.57
CA THR A 45 9.16 7.89 -21.55
C THR A 45 9.62 7.51 -20.15
N VAL A 46 10.75 6.81 -20.08
CA VAL A 46 11.39 6.46 -18.79
C VAL A 46 11.71 7.72 -18.00
N GLU A 47 12.26 8.73 -18.66
CA GLU A 47 12.65 10.01 -18.08
C GLU A 47 11.44 10.75 -17.47
N GLN A 48 10.27 10.69 -18.12
CA GLN A 48 9.04 11.27 -17.59
C GLN A 48 8.58 10.55 -16.30
N LEU A 49 8.63 9.22 -16.29
CA LEU A 49 8.26 8.41 -15.11
C LEU A 49 9.18 8.69 -13.93
N GLU A 50 10.50 8.68 -14.16
CA GLU A 50 11.51 8.99 -13.15
C GLU A 50 11.37 10.43 -12.66
N ARG A 51 11.20 11.39 -13.57
CA ARG A 51 11.10 12.80 -13.22
C ARG A 51 9.92 13.10 -12.31
N LEU A 52 8.74 12.58 -12.63
CA LEU A 52 7.57 12.78 -11.76
C LEU A 52 7.78 12.19 -10.37
N LYS A 53 8.39 10.99 -10.27
CA LYS A 53 8.71 10.39 -8.97
C LYS A 53 9.69 11.25 -8.17
N VAL A 54 10.70 11.82 -8.82
CA VAL A 54 11.64 12.76 -8.20
C VAL A 54 10.90 13.99 -7.65
N LEU A 55 10.05 14.64 -8.46
CA LEU A 55 9.30 15.84 -8.05
C LEU A 55 8.40 15.58 -6.84
N VAL A 56 7.67 14.45 -6.84
CA VAL A 56 6.82 14.06 -5.71
C VAL A 56 7.66 13.76 -4.46
N ALA A 57 8.82 13.09 -4.62
CA ALA A 57 9.72 12.82 -3.51
C ALA A 57 10.28 14.10 -2.89
N GLU A 58 10.78 15.02 -3.70
CA GLU A 58 11.33 16.32 -3.24
C GLU A 58 10.31 17.17 -2.48
N GLU A 59 9.06 17.19 -2.96
CA GLU A 59 8.06 18.13 -2.41
C GLU A 59 7.29 17.54 -1.23
N LEU A 60 7.05 16.22 -1.18
CA LEU A 60 6.11 15.63 -0.21
C LEU A 60 6.76 14.76 0.87
N THR A 61 7.97 14.22 0.69
CA THR A 61 8.53 13.27 1.68
C THR A 61 8.85 13.91 3.02
N LYS A 62 9.06 15.22 3.09
CA LYS A 62 9.20 15.96 4.34
C LYS A 62 7.95 15.95 5.24
N PHE A 63 6.81 15.53 4.70
CA PHE A 63 5.54 15.40 5.41
C PHE A 63 5.12 13.95 5.62
N ALA A 64 5.90 12.99 5.16
CA ALA A 64 5.66 11.56 5.30
C ALA A 64 6.68 10.92 6.24
N SER A 65 6.31 9.86 6.95
CA SER A 65 7.26 9.09 7.75
C SER A 65 8.21 8.27 6.87
N SER A 66 7.74 7.88 5.69
CA SER A 66 8.51 7.08 4.74
C SER A 66 7.93 7.16 3.33
N MET A 67 8.70 6.68 2.35
CA MET A 67 8.26 6.60 0.96
C MET A 67 8.48 5.20 0.40
N LEU A 68 7.47 4.65 -0.29
CA LEU A 68 7.58 3.45 -1.08
C LEU A 68 7.85 3.83 -2.54
N LEU A 69 8.93 3.31 -3.09
CA LEU A 69 9.30 3.44 -4.50
C LEU A 69 9.50 2.05 -5.14
N ASP A 70 9.62 2.02 -6.45
CA ASP A 70 10.01 0.84 -7.21
C ASP A 70 11.43 0.97 -7.74
N PRO A 71 12.17 -0.14 -7.92
CA PRO A 71 13.53 -0.09 -8.47
C PRO A 71 13.62 0.21 -9.97
N GLU A 72 12.53 0.12 -10.73
CA GLU A 72 12.57 0.31 -12.19
C GLU A 72 12.62 1.79 -12.58
N TYR A 73 11.82 2.63 -11.92
CA TYR A 73 11.72 4.08 -12.20
C TYR A 73 11.89 4.95 -10.96
N GLY A 74 11.98 4.36 -9.78
CA GLY A 74 12.02 5.10 -8.52
C GLY A 74 13.44 5.38 -8.00
N LEU A 75 14.49 4.74 -8.52
CA LEU A 75 15.84 4.90 -7.97
C LEU A 75 16.37 6.35 -7.99
N PRO A 76 16.13 7.19 -9.01
CA PRO A 76 16.51 8.59 -8.95
C PRO A 76 15.83 9.34 -7.79
N ALA A 77 14.57 9.01 -7.48
CA ALA A 77 13.82 9.63 -6.38
C ALA A 77 14.36 9.24 -5.00
N THR A 78 14.97 8.06 -4.82
CA THR A 78 15.57 7.66 -3.53
C THR A 78 16.65 8.62 -3.04
N LYS A 79 17.29 9.35 -3.96
CA LYS A 79 18.38 10.28 -3.67
C LYS A 79 17.90 11.64 -3.15
N VAL A 80 16.61 11.91 -3.27
CA VAL A 80 16.02 13.24 -2.96
C VAL A 80 14.90 13.16 -1.92
N ILE A 81 14.61 11.99 -1.37
CA ILE A 81 13.69 11.86 -0.23
C ILE A 81 14.22 12.64 0.97
N ASP A 82 13.35 13.15 1.82
CA ASP A 82 13.77 13.80 3.05
C ASP A 82 14.61 12.85 3.91
N LYS A 83 15.68 13.36 4.49
CA LYS A 83 16.64 12.59 5.28
C LYS A 83 16.03 11.85 6.49
N ASN A 84 14.88 12.36 7.00
CA ASN A 84 14.17 11.76 8.12
C ASN A 84 13.15 10.70 7.65
N ALA A 85 12.81 10.67 6.36
CA ALA A 85 11.88 9.69 5.82
C ALA A 85 12.58 8.34 5.60
N GLY A 86 11.93 7.25 6.00
CA GLY A 86 12.37 5.90 5.67
C GLY A 86 12.08 5.54 4.21
N LEU A 87 12.74 4.51 3.69
CA LEU A 87 12.60 4.04 2.32
C LEU A 87 12.11 2.59 2.29
N LEU A 88 11.00 2.35 1.59
CA LEU A 88 10.58 1.01 1.18
C LEU A 88 10.84 0.85 -0.33
N LEU A 89 11.28 -0.32 -0.77
CA LEU A 89 11.38 -0.67 -2.19
C LEU A 89 10.49 -1.87 -2.53
N ALA A 90 9.78 -1.74 -3.66
CA ALA A 90 8.97 -2.82 -4.21
C ALA A 90 9.85 -3.91 -4.82
N TYR A 91 9.57 -5.16 -4.51
CA TYR A 91 10.32 -6.31 -5.01
C TYR A 91 9.58 -7.06 -6.12
N GLU A 92 8.25 -6.94 -6.17
CA GLU A 92 7.42 -7.57 -7.21
C GLU A 92 7.56 -6.90 -8.57
N LYS A 93 7.38 -7.67 -9.65
CA LYS A 93 7.10 -7.14 -10.99
C LYS A 93 5.76 -6.42 -10.99
N THR A 94 5.67 -5.33 -11.75
CA THR A 94 4.43 -4.54 -11.83
C THR A 94 3.29 -5.36 -12.43
N GLY A 95 2.19 -5.42 -11.69
CA GLY A 95 0.92 -5.97 -12.17
C GLY A 95 0.99 -7.39 -12.68
N TYR A 96 2.04 -8.13 -12.23
CA TYR A 96 2.36 -9.43 -12.84
C TYR A 96 1.14 -10.05 -13.50
N ASP A 97 1.27 -10.72 -14.54
CA ASP A 97 0.28 -11.27 -15.45
C ASP A 97 -1.21 -11.14 -15.05
N THR A 98 -1.74 -9.90 -15.20
CA THR A 98 -3.17 -9.62 -14.96
C THR A 98 -4.06 -10.16 -16.08
N SER A 99 -3.47 -10.65 -17.20
CA SER A 99 -4.17 -11.36 -18.25
C SER A 99 -4.52 -12.79 -17.84
N SER A 100 -3.80 -13.34 -16.85
CA SER A 100 -4.08 -14.64 -16.24
C SER A 100 -4.93 -14.49 -14.98
N THR A 101 -5.98 -15.29 -14.86
CA THR A 101 -6.78 -15.36 -13.63
C THR A 101 -5.96 -15.87 -12.43
N LYS A 102 -4.88 -16.62 -12.70
CA LYS A 102 -4.03 -17.21 -11.65
C LYS A 102 -3.22 -16.17 -10.90
N ARG A 103 -2.76 -15.11 -11.59
CA ARG A 103 -1.93 -14.05 -11.01
C ARG A 103 -0.83 -14.59 -10.09
N LEU A 104 0.03 -15.48 -10.64
CA LEU A 104 1.17 -16.02 -9.89
C LEU A 104 2.16 -14.91 -9.57
N PRO A 105 2.67 -14.83 -8.34
CA PRO A 105 3.63 -13.80 -7.93
C PRO A 105 4.94 -13.96 -8.68
N ASP A 106 5.61 -12.83 -8.95
CA ASP A 106 6.90 -12.78 -9.59
C ASP A 106 7.73 -11.62 -9.05
N CYS A 107 9.01 -11.88 -8.76
CA CYS A 107 9.98 -10.85 -8.36
C CYS A 107 10.62 -10.20 -9.58
N LEU A 108 11.14 -9.00 -9.41
CA LEU A 108 11.98 -8.33 -10.40
C LEU A 108 13.22 -9.17 -10.70
N ASP A 109 13.49 -9.47 -11.98
CA ASP A 109 14.48 -10.46 -12.43
C ASP A 109 15.90 -10.21 -11.93
N VAL A 110 16.28 -8.95 -11.78
CA VAL A 110 17.65 -8.56 -11.41
C VAL A 110 17.74 -8.03 -9.97
N TRP A 111 16.68 -8.25 -9.16
CA TRP A 111 16.62 -7.78 -7.78
C TRP A 111 16.55 -8.95 -6.79
N SER A 112 16.88 -8.65 -5.54
CA SER A 112 16.76 -9.54 -4.39
C SER A 112 16.58 -8.67 -3.13
N ALA A 113 16.15 -9.25 -2.01
CA ALA A 113 16.08 -8.53 -0.74
C ALA A 113 17.45 -7.92 -0.36
N LYS A 114 18.56 -8.62 -0.65
CA LYS A 114 19.92 -8.12 -0.48
C LYS A 114 20.18 -6.85 -1.29
N ARG A 115 19.88 -6.87 -2.59
CA ARG A 115 20.09 -5.68 -3.46
C ARG A 115 19.21 -4.52 -3.07
N ILE A 116 17.98 -4.78 -2.61
CA ILE A 116 17.09 -3.76 -2.06
C ILE A 116 17.70 -3.10 -0.83
N LYS A 117 18.23 -3.90 0.10
CA LYS A 117 18.95 -3.39 1.27
C LYS A 117 20.21 -2.60 0.91
N GLU A 118 20.99 -3.07 -0.06
CA GLU A 118 22.20 -2.39 -0.56
C GLU A 118 21.89 -1.04 -1.22
N GLN A 119 20.66 -0.83 -1.72
CA GLN A 119 20.17 0.49 -2.19
C GLN A 119 19.78 1.44 -1.04
N GLY A 120 19.93 1.01 0.21
CA GLY A 120 19.61 1.81 1.39
C GLY A 120 18.14 1.74 1.81
N ALA A 121 17.36 0.78 1.31
CA ALA A 121 15.99 0.57 1.76
C ALA A 121 15.95 0.06 3.20
N ASP A 122 14.98 0.57 3.94
CA ASP A 122 14.66 0.18 5.31
C ASP A 122 13.69 -1.00 5.37
N ALA A 123 12.96 -1.28 4.28
CA ALA A 123 12.09 -2.44 4.15
C ALA A 123 11.93 -2.92 2.70
N VAL A 124 11.63 -4.21 2.56
CA VAL A 124 11.14 -4.83 1.32
C VAL A 124 9.62 -4.79 1.33
N LYS A 125 9.01 -4.36 0.23
CA LYS A 125 7.56 -4.50 0.02
C LYS A 125 7.32 -5.48 -1.13
N PHE A 126 6.37 -6.39 -0.94
CA PHE A 126 5.91 -7.28 -1.99
C PHE A 126 4.38 -7.26 -2.09
N LEU A 127 3.84 -7.13 -3.31
CA LEU A 127 2.41 -7.17 -3.58
C LEU A 127 2.01 -8.59 -4.00
N LEU A 128 1.00 -9.14 -3.34
CA LEU A 128 0.38 -10.41 -3.65
C LEU A 128 -1.08 -10.25 -4.02
N TYR A 129 -1.47 -10.72 -5.21
CA TYR A 129 -2.88 -10.97 -5.53
C TYR A 129 -3.29 -12.33 -4.97
N TYR A 130 -4.32 -12.33 -4.12
CA TYR A 130 -4.78 -13.54 -3.46
C TYR A 130 -6.30 -13.69 -3.58
N ASP A 131 -6.74 -14.79 -4.17
CA ASP A 131 -8.14 -15.21 -4.13
C ASP A 131 -8.27 -16.40 -3.17
N LEU A 132 -8.98 -16.18 -2.09
CA LEU A 132 -9.23 -17.20 -1.07
C LEU A 132 -9.91 -18.46 -1.65
N ASP A 133 -10.73 -18.26 -2.69
CA ASP A 133 -11.55 -19.31 -3.32
C ASP A 133 -10.89 -19.95 -4.56
N SER A 134 -9.64 -19.59 -4.84
CA SER A 134 -8.84 -20.26 -5.87
C SER A 134 -8.55 -21.71 -5.52
N ASP A 135 -8.14 -22.47 -6.50
CA ASP A 135 -7.65 -23.84 -6.34
C ASP A 135 -6.56 -23.94 -5.26
N ASP A 136 -6.65 -24.96 -4.40
CA ASP A 136 -5.72 -25.16 -3.28
C ASP A 136 -4.27 -25.24 -3.72
N ALA A 137 -3.98 -25.90 -4.85
CA ALA A 137 -2.61 -26.04 -5.36
C ALA A 137 -2.06 -24.68 -5.82
N LEU A 138 -2.89 -23.81 -6.41
CA LEU A 138 -2.52 -22.45 -6.77
C LEU A 138 -2.24 -21.59 -5.52
N ASN A 139 -3.09 -21.67 -4.52
CA ASN A 139 -2.90 -20.93 -3.28
C ASN A 139 -1.66 -21.41 -2.51
N GLN A 140 -1.37 -22.72 -2.52
CA GLN A 140 -0.12 -23.26 -1.95
C GLN A 140 1.12 -22.75 -2.70
N GLN A 141 1.07 -22.62 -4.04
CA GLN A 141 2.17 -22.03 -4.81
C GLN A 141 2.43 -20.57 -4.42
N LYS A 142 1.35 -19.77 -4.28
CA LYS A 142 1.43 -18.38 -3.83
C LYS A 142 2.01 -18.28 -2.43
N GLN A 143 1.53 -19.10 -1.50
CA GLN A 143 2.02 -19.15 -0.13
C GLN A 143 3.50 -19.53 -0.08
N ALA A 144 3.91 -20.59 -0.79
CA ALA A 144 5.32 -21.01 -0.86
C ALA A 144 6.22 -19.92 -1.47
N TYR A 145 5.70 -19.10 -2.38
CA TYR A 145 6.45 -17.97 -2.93
C TYR A 145 6.70 -16.90 -1.86
N ILE A 146 5.68 -16.53 -1.10
CA ILE A 146 5.80 -15.56 -0.01
C ILE A 146 6.73 -16.06 1.10
N GLU A 147 6.72 -17.36 1.42
CA GLU A 147 7.70 -17.95 2.35
C GLU A 147 9.15 -17.75 1.89
N ARG A 148 9.43 -17.87 0.59
CA ARG A 148 10.76 -17.63 0.03
C ARG A 148 11.16 -16.16 0.19
N VAL A 149 10.27 -15.23 -0.17
CA VAL A 149 10.51 -13.77 0.00
C VAL A 149 10.74 -13.44 1.48
N GLY A 150 9.91 -13.98 2.38
CA GLY A 150 10.10 -13.79 3.81
C GLY A 150 11.42 -14.37 4.32
N SER A 151 11.84 -15.52 3.80
CA SER A 151 13.14 -16.13 4.15
C SER A 151 14.32 -15.30 3.68
N GLU A 152 14.26 -14.68 2.49
CA GLU A 152 15.27 -13.72 2.04
C GLU A 152 15.33 -12.50 2.97
N CYS A 153 14.19 -11.96 3.37
CA CYS A 153 14.13 -10.81 4.27
C CYS A 153 14.69 -11.12 5.67
N VAL A 154 14.50 -12.35 6.17
CA VAL A 154 15.14 -12.83 7.41
C VAL A 154 16.66 -12.92 7.23
N ALA A 155 17.13 -13.50 6.14
CA ALA A 155 18.57 -13.66 5.87
C ALA A 155 19.30 -12.32 5.78
N GLU A 156 18.64 -11.31 5.25
CA GLU A 156 19.16 -9.95 5.12
C GLU A 156 18.87 -9.05 6.33
N ASP A 157 18.13 -9.55 7.31
CA ASP A 157 17.71 -8.78 8.50
C ASP A 157 17.06 -7.43 8.12
N ILE A 158 16.06 -7.49 7.22
CA ILE A 158 15.30 -6.35 6.73
C ILE A 158 13.79 -6.61 6.92
N PRO A 159 12.98 -5.63 7.35
CA PRO A 159 11.54 -5.78 7.47
C PRO A 159 10.86 -6.16 6.16
N PHE A 160 9.89 -7.06 6.25
CA PHE A 160 9.05 -7.51 5.14
C PHE A 160 7.62 -6.97 5.26
N PHE A 161 7.22 -6.14 4.30
CA PHE A 161 5.88 -5.61 4.14
C PHE A 161 5.15 -6.39 3.05
N LEU A 162 4.15 -7.19 3.42
CA LEU A 162 3.30 -7.88 2.44
C LEU A 162 2.05 -7.06 2.15
N GLU A 163 1.90 -6.61 0.91
CA GLU A 163 0.66 -6.03 0.39
C GLU A 163 -0.23 -7.14 -0.16
N ILE A 164 -1.43 -7.29 0.39
CA ILE A 164 -2.41 -8.27 -0.07
C ILE A 164 -3.53 -7.53 -0.79
N LEU A 165 -3.72 -7.85 -2.08
CA LEU A 165 -4.88 -7.44 -2.86
C LEU A 165 -5.78 -8.64 -3.09
N ALA A 166 -6.96 -8.61 -2.49
CA ALA A 166 -7.98 -9.61 -2.72
C ALA A 166 -8.58 -9.45 -4.12
N TYR A 167 -8.86 -10.54 -4.79
CA TYR A 167 -9.57 -10.57 -6.06
C TYR A 167 -10.50 -11.78 -6.12
N ASP A 168 -11.30 -11.87 -7.18
CA ASP A 168 -12.16 -13.00 -7.45
C ASP A 168 -11.94 -13.48 -8.87
N GLU A 169 -11.48 -14.72 -9.02
CA GLU A 169 -11.26 -15.33 -10.36
C GLU A 169 -12.54 -15.45 -11.19
N LYS A 170 -13.69 -15.53 -10.51
CA LYS A 170 -15.01 -15.69 -11.14
C LYS A 170 -15.70 -14.37 -11.41
N ASN A 171 -15.29 -13.29 -10.72
CA ASN A 171 -15.83 -11.95 -10.89
C ASN A 171 -14.70 -10.94 -11.01
N ALA A 172 -14.36 -10.57 -12.24
CA ALA A 172 -13.28 -9.64 -12.54
C ALA A 172 -13.60 -8.17 -12.17
N ASP A 173 -14.88 -7.84 -11.97
CA ASP A 173 -15.29 -6.47 -11.61
C ASP A 173 -15.27 -6.27 -10.10
N ALA A 174 -14.14 -5.71 -9.63
CA ALA A 174 -13.95 -5.36 -8.22
C ALA A 174 -14.91 -4.25 -7.71
N ASN A 175 -15.67 -3.59 -8.61
CA ASN A 175 -16.67 -2.59 -8.26
C ASN A 175 -18.10 -3.14 -8.32
N SER A 176 -18.30 -4.43 -8.60
CA SER A 176 -19.63 -5.03 -8.60
C SER A 176 -20.17 -5.20 -7.18
N VAL A 177 -21.50 -5.26 -7.08
CA VAL A 177 -22.23 -5.57 -5.84
C VAL A 177 -21.87 -6.96 -5.33
N GLU A 178 -21.73 -7.93 -6.24
CA GLU A 178 -21.35 -9.30 -5.93
C GLU A 178 -19.96 -9.36 -5.26
N TYR A 179 -18.99 -8.61 -5.82
CA TYR A 179 -17.67 -8.52 -5.20
C TYR A 179 -17.72 -7.77 -3.86
N ALA A 180 -18.51 -6.69 -3.75
CA ALA A 180 -18.68 -5.97 -2.49
C ALA A 180 -19.18 -6.89 -1.37
N LYS A 181 -20.09 -7.83 -1.67
CA LYS A 181 -20.57 -8.85 -0.71
C LYS A 181 -19.51 -9.89 -0.33
N ALA A 182 -18.64 -10.26 -1.26
CA ALA A 182 -17.58 -11.26 -1.01
C ALA A 182 -16.34 -10.68 -0.32
N LYS A 183 -16.08 -9.38 -0.51
CA LYS A 183 -14.85 -8.70 -0.11
C LYS A 183 -14.48 -8.87 1.37
N PRO A 184 -15.39 -8.69 2.35
CA PRO A 184 -15.02 -8.79 3.76
C PRO A 184 -14.39 -10.14 4.12
N ARG A 185 -14.98 -11.24 3.65
CA ARG A 185 -14.43 -12.57 3.88
C ARG A 185 -13.09 -12.75 3.18
N LYS A 186 -13.00 -12.36 1.90
CA LYS A 186 -11.75 -12.51 1.12
C LYS A 186 -10.59 -11.73 1.75
N VAL A 187 -10.81 -10.50 2.18
CA VAL A 187 -9.78 -9.66 2.80
C VAL A 187 -9.38 -10.19 4.18
N ASN A 188 -10.34 -10.46 5.06
CA ASN A 188 -10.07 -10.83 6.44
C ASN A 188 -9.43 -12.23 6.56
N GLU A 189 -9.92 -13.21 5.80
CA GLU A 189 -9.31 -14.54 5.80
C GLU A 189 -7.93 -14.56 5.13
N ALA A 190 -7.69 -13.75 4.08
CA ALA A 190 -6.35 -13.60 3.52
C ALA A 190 -5.37 -13.02 4.56
N MET A 191 -5.77 -12.00 5.32
CA MET A 191 -4.96 -11.48 6.43
C MET A 191 -4.63 -12.57 7.45
N LYS A 192 -5.61 -13.39 7.82
CA LYS A 192 -5.44 -14.49 8.77
C LYS A 192 -4.46 -15.54 8.24
N VAL A 193 -4.56 -15.92 6.96
CA VAL A 193 -3.61 -16.84 6.32
C VAL A 193 -2.19 -16.31 6.44
N PHE A 194 -1.95 -15.08 6.02
CA PHE A 194 -0.61 -14.49 5.97
C PHE A 194 -0.10 -13.96 7.32
N SER A 195 -0.90 -14.01 8.36
CA SER A 195 -0.46 -13.76 9.74
C SER A 195 0.28 -14.95 10.37
N ASN A 196 0.34 -16.10 9.67
CA ASN A 196 1.10 -17.25 10.16
C ASN A 196 2.61 -16.94 10.18
N PRO A 197 3.32 -17.22 11.29
CA PRO A 197 4.76 -16.93 11.44
C PRO A 197 5.65 -17.55 10.35
N ARG A 198 5.20 -18.62 9.66
CA ARG A 198 5.95 -19.25 8.56
C ARG A 198 6.31 -18.30 7.42
N PHE A 199 5.54 -17.23 7.24
CA PHE A 199 5.76 -16.26 6.17
C PHE A 199 6.77 -15.17 6.52
N ASN A 200 7.18 -15.06 7.79
CA ASN A 200 8.14 -14.05 8.27
C ASN A 200 7.76 -12.61 7.88
N ILE A 201 6.46 -12.29 7.87
CA ILE A 201 5.95 -10.96 7.57
C ILE A 201 6.04 -10.11 8.83
N ASP A 202 6.57 -8.90 8.69
CA ASP A 202 6.69 -7.94 9.78
C ASP A 202 5.52 -6.94 9.81
N VAL A 203 5.01 -6.53 8.64
CA VAL A 203 3.86 -5.63 8.50
C VAL A 203 2.98 -6.07 7.34
N LEU A 204 1.66 -6.11 7.56
CA LEU A 204 0.68 -6.31 6.50
C LEU A 204 0.22 -4.96 5.94
N LYS A 205 0.22 -4.81 4.61
CA LYS A 205 -0.45 -3.71 3.90
C LYS A 205 -1.71 -4.28 3.26
N VAL A 206 -2.87 -3.77 3.65
CA VAL A 206 -4.15 -4.41 3.33
C VAL A 206 -5.19 -3.42 2.83
N GLU A 207 -6.16 -3.96 2.11
CA GLU A 207 -7.38 -3.24 1.79
C GLU A 207 -8.26 -3.10 3.04
N VAL A 208 -9.10 -2.07 3.06
CA VAL A 208 -10.22 -2.03 4.00
C VAL A 208 -11.20 -3.19 3.69
N PRO A 209 -11.84 -3.77 4.71
CA PRO A 209 -12.59 -5.03 4.54
C PRO A 209 -13.88 -4.87 3.73
N VAL A 210 -14.41 -3.65 3.63
CA VAL A 210 -15.62 -3.35 2.86
C VAL A 210 -15.34 -2.31 1.77
N ASN A 211 -16.12 -2.33 0.69
CA ASN A 211 -16.10 -1.22 -0.25
C ASN A 211 -17.05 -0.14 0.27
N MET A 212 -16.49 0.98 0.75
CA MET A 212 -17.25 2.07 1.37
C MET A 212 -18.32 2.66 0.46
N LYS A 213 -18.18 2.55 -0.87
CA LYS A 213 -19.21 2.99 -1.83
C LYS A 213 -20.51 2.21 -1.74
N TYR A 214 -20.52 1.10 -1.00
CA TYR A 214 -21.70 0.25 -0.76
C TYR A 214 -22.13 0.23 0.72
N VAL A 215 -21.58 1.11 1.55
CA VAL A 215 -21.91 1.22 2.97
C VAL A 215 -22.89 2.37 3.20
N GLU A 216 -23.90 2.13 4.01
CA GLU A 216 -24.87 3.14 4.43
C GLU A 216 -24.18 4.43 4.93
N GLY A 217 -24.62 5.58 4.42
CA GLY A 217 -24.05 6.89 4.74
C GLY A 217 -22.79 7.28 3.97
N PHE A 218 -22.22 6.36 3.17
CA PHE A 218 -21.11 6.60 2.24
C PHE A 218 -21.53 6.30 0.78
N ALA A 219 -22.51 5.42 0.61
CA ALA A 219 -22.99 5.03 -0.70
C ALA A 219 -23.78 6.16 -1.38
N GLU A 220 -23.48 6.42 -2.66
CA GLU A 220 -24.28 7.29 -3.53
C GLU A 220 -25.39 6.52 -4.28
N GLY A 221 -25.37 5.18 -4.20
CA GLY A 221 -26.27 4.27 -4.90
C GLY A 221 -26.72 3.10 -4.05
N GLU A 222 -26.54 1.88 -4.55
CA GLU A 222 -26.93 0.66 -3.83
C GLU A 222 -26.15 0.50 -2.52
N VAL A 223 -26.88 0.18 -1.43
CA VAL A 223 -26.32 -0.14 -0.13
C VAL A 223 -26.28 -1.64 0.04
N VAL A 224 -25.08 -2.19 0.34
CA VAL A 224 -24.87 -3.61 0.63
C VAL A 224 -24.78 -3.85 2.12
N TYR A 225 -24.20 -2.92 2.87
CA TYR A 225 -23.98 -3.02 4.31
C TYR A 225 -24.54 -1.82 5.06
N THR A 226 -25.23 -2.06 6.18
CA THR A 226 -25.46 -1.03 7.19
C THR A 226 -24.13 -0.57 7.80
N LYS A 227 -24.15 0.54 8.52
CA LYS A 227 -22.94 0.97 9.28
C LYS A 227 -22.50 -0.04 10.31
N GLU A 228 -23.45 -0.67 10.99
CA GLU A 228 -23.21 -1.69 12.01
C GLU A 228 -22.56 -2.95 11.41
N GLU A 229 -23.05 -3.42 10.28
CA GLU A 229 -22.48 -4.57 9.56
C GLU A 229 -21.06 -4.26 9.07
N ALA A 230 -20.85 -3.08 8.48
CA ALA A 230 -19.53 -2.63 8.05
C ALA A 230 -18.56 -2.54 9.24
N ALA A 231 -18.99 -1.95 10.36
CA ALA A 231 -18.20 -1.86 11.59
C ALA A 231 -17.80 -3.24 12.11
N ALA A 232 -18.70 -4.21 12.08
CA ALA A 232 -18.38 -5.59 12.45
C ALA A 232 -17.28 -6.20 11.57
N HIS A 233 -17.24 -5.88 10.26
CA HIS A 233 -16.19 -6.34 9.36
C HIS A 233 -14.84 -5.70 9.66
N PHE A 234 -14.78 -4.42 10.02
CA PHE A 234 -13.53 -3.76 10.45
C PHE A 234 -13.01 -4.34 11.76
N LYS A 235 -13.90 -4.61 12.72
CA LYS A 235 -13.52 -5.29 13.96
C LYS A 235 -12.99 -6.71 13.71
N ALA A 236 -13.65 -7.49 12.87
CA ALA A 236 -13.20 -8.82 12.48
C ALA A 236 -11.83 -8.78 11.74
N GLN A 237 -11.55 -7.71 11.00
CA GLN A 237 -10.25 -7.51 10.38
C GLN A 237 -9.14 -7.31 11.42
N ASP A 238 -9.36 -6.50 12.44
CA ASP A 238 -8.38 -6.31 13.52
C ASP A 238 -8.11 -7.61 14.27
N GLU A 239 -9.15 -8.41 14.50
CA GLU A 239 -9.06 -9.72 15.15
C GLU A 239 -8.38 -10.80 14.28
N ALA A 240 -8.26 -10.58 12.97
CA ALA A 240 -7.66 -11.54 12.03
C ALA A 240 -6.13 -11.62 12.15
N THR A 241 -5.47 -10.64 12.79
CA THR A 241 -4.01 -10.57 12.85
C THR A 241 -3.48 -10.00 14.15
N ASN A 242 -2.34 -10.57 14.61
CA ASN A 242 -1.52 -9.98 15.68
C ASN A 242 -0.32 -9.18 15.10
N LEU A 243 -0.15 -9.16 13.77
CA LEU A 243 0.90 -8.35 13.13
C LEU A 243 0.49 -6.89 13.08
N PRO A 244 1.45 -5.95 13.06
CA PRO A 244 1.18 -4.60 12.59
C PRO A 244 0.56 -4.63 11.20
N TYR A 245 -0.46 -3.77 10.96
CA TYR A 245 -1.05 -3.64 9.63
C TYR A 245 -1.38 -2.20 9.30
N ILE A 246 -1.28 -1.87 8.04
CA ILE A 246 -1.51 -0.53 7.48
C ILE A 246 -2.48 -0.62 6.31
N TYR A 247 -3.26 0.43 6.10
CA TYR A 247 -4.23 0.47 5.00
C TYR A 247 -3.63 1.04 3.72
N LEU A 248 -4.09 0.53 2.59
CA LEU A 248 -3.91 1.11 1.26
C LEU A 248 -5.17 1.87 0.84
N SER A 249 -5.01 2.93 0.04
CA SER A 249 -6.13 3.78 -0.38
C SER A 249 -6.94 3.23 -1.57
N ALA A 250 -6.50 2.17 -2.22
CA ALA A 250 -7.12 1.56 -3.40
C ALA A 250 -7.49 2.54 -4.55
N GLY A 251 -6.96 3.78 -4.51
CA GLY A 251 -7.22 4.81 -5.51
C GLY A 251 -8.55 5.53 -5.36
N VAL A 252 -9.22 5.45 -4.21
CA VAL A 252 -10.36 6.30 -3.85
C VAL A 252 -9.90 7.75 -3.63
N SER A 253 -10.84 8.70 -3.54
CA SER A 253 -10.51 10.10 -3.25
C SER A 253 -9.85 10.24 -1.87
N ALA A 254 -9.07 11.32 -1.68
CA ALA A 254 -8.45 11.62 -0.39
C ALA A 254 -9.50 11.73 0.72
N GLN A 255 -10.61 12.42 0.46
CA GLN A 255 -11.70 12.58 1.40
C GLN A 255 -12.31 11.23 1.82
N LEU A 256 -12.72 10.40 0.86
CA LEU A 256 -13.31 9.08 1.19
C LEU A 256 -12.34 8.20 1.97
N PHE A 257 -11.05 8.27 1.64
CA PHE A 257 -10.04 7.51 2.38
C PHE A 257 -9.92 7.99 3.83
N GLN A 258 -9.88 9.30 4.06
CA GLN A 258 -9.84 9.89 5.40
C GLN A 258 -11.09 9.52 6.23
N GLU A 259 -12.27 9.65 5.64
CA GLU A 259 -13.55 9.25 6.26
C GLU A 259 -13.56 7.75 6.60
N THR A 260 -13.00 6.92 5.72
CA THR A 260 -12.86 5.47 5.95
C THR A 260 -11.96 5.17 7.16
N LEU A 261 -10.85 5.90 7.33
CA LEU A 261 -9.95 5.72 8.47
C LEU A 261 -10.63 6.11 9.80
N VAL A 262 -11.41 7.18 9.79
CA VAL A 262 -12.22 7.57 10.96
C VAL A 262 -13.23 6.47 11.29
N PHE A 263 -13.97 6.00 10.30
CA PHE A 263 -14.94 4.92 10.48
C PHE A 263 -14.27 3.61 10.99
N ALA A 264 -13.10 3.26 10.45
CA ALA A 264 -12.32 2.10 10.91
C ALA A 264 -11.96 2.21 12.39
N HIS A 265 -11.46 3.38 12.82
CA HIS A 265 -11.14 3.65 14.22
C HIS A 265 -12.37 3.55 15.13
N GLU A 266 -13.47 4.19 14.77
CA GLU A 266 -14.74 4.16 15.51
C GLU A 266 -15.31 2.74 15.60
N SER A 267 -15.02 1.89 14.63
CA SER A 267 -15.37 0.47 14.58
C SER A 267 -14.44 -0.42 15.44
N GLY A 268 -13.40 0.16 16.06
CA GLY A 268 -12.46 -0.54 16.93
C GLY A 268 -11.24 -1.15 16.23
N ALA A 269 -11.00 -0.86 14.94
CA ALA A 269 -9.80 -1.26 14.24
C ALA A 269 -8.55 -0.54 14.80
N LYS A 270 -7.47 -1.29 15.05
CA LYS A 270 -6.20 -0.80 15.60
C LYS A 270 -5.09 -0.84 14.55
N PHE A 271 -5.38 -0.27 13.38
CA PHE A 271 -4.40 -0.17 12.31
C PHE A 271 -3.23 0.76 12.70
N ASN A 272 -2.07 0.52 12.11
CA ASN A 272 -0.82 1.17 12.53
C ASN A 272 -0.35 2.24 11.53
N GLY A 273 -1.22 2.67 10.65
CA GLY A 273 -0.95 3.70 9.67
C GLY A 273 -1.47 3.37 8.29
N VAL A 274 -0.86 4.00 7.29
CA VAL A 274 -1.22 3.87 5.88
C VAL A 274 0.01 3.83 4.98
N LEU A 275 -0.16 3.30 3.78
CA LEU A 275 0.70 3.52 2.63
C LEU A 275 -0.17 4.12 1.52
N CYS A 276 -0.26 5.47 1.52
CA CYS A 276 -1.16 6.22 0.66
C CYS A 276 -0.45 6.68 -0.61
N GLY A 277 -1.03 6.36 -1.76
CA GLY A 277 -0.45 6.67 -3.07
C GLY A 277 -1.26 7.69 -3.85
N ARG A 278 -2.01 7.22 -4.83
CA ARG A 278 -2.73 8.04 -5.82
C ARG A 278 -3.65 9.10 -5.21
N ALA A 279 -4.27 8.83 -4.08
CA ALA A 279 -5.08 9.81 -3.36
C ALA A 279 -4.29 11.08 -2.97
N THR A 280 -2.96 10.98 -2.84
CA THR A 280 -2.11 12.12 -2.49
C THR A 280 -1.60 12.88 -3.71
N TRP A 281 -1.11 12.17 -4.76
CA TRP A 281 -0.33 12.80 -5.84
C TRP A 281 -0.95 12.69 -7.25
N ALA A 282 -1.96 11.83 -7.48
CA ALA A 282 -2.42 11.56 -8.85
C ALA A 282 -2.94 12.79 -9.60
N GLY A 283 -3.51 13.78 -8.89
CA GLY A 283 -3.96 15.04 -9.49
C GLY A 283 -2.83 15.88 -10.12
N SER A 284 -1.57 15.65 -9.74
CA SER A 284 -0.43 16.36 -10.32
C SER A 284 -0.03 15.88 -11.72
N VAL A 285 -0.48 14.68 -12.13
CA VAL A 285 -0.04 14.04 -13.37
C VAL A 285 -0.45 14.85 -14.60
N LYS A 286 -1.66 15.42 -14.62
CA LYS A 286 -2.12 16.29 -15.70
C LYS A 286 -1.20 17.51 -15.85
N ASP A 287 -0.93 18.21 -14.76
CA ASP A 287 -0.07 19.38 -14.76
C ASP A 287 1.37 19.04 -15.20
N PHE A 288 1.87 17.86 -14.82
CA PHE A 288 3.17 17.39 -15.28
C PHE A 288 3.22 17.24 -16.80
N VAL A 289 2.25 16.55 -17.37
CA VAL A 289 2.24 16.23 -18.80
C VAL A 289 1.98 17.47 -19.65
N GLU A 290 1.05 18.32 -19.24
CA GLU A 290 0.63 19.49 -20.03
C GLU A 290 1.49 20.73 -19.79
N ASN A 291 2.02 20.94 -18.58
CA ASN A 291 2.60 22.21 -18.14
C ASN A 291 4.03 22.06 -17.56
N GLY A 292 4.53 20.83 -17.37
CA GLY A 292 5.89 20.54 -16.93
C GLY A 292 6.15 20.72 -15.43
N ASP A 293 7.43 20.70 -15.07
CA ASP A 293 7.92 20.58 -13.70
C ASP A 293 7.41 21.64 -12.73
N GLU A 294 7.40 22.92 -13.14
CA GLU A 294 7.03 24.00 -12.22
C GLU A 294 5.53 23.97 -11.87
N ALA A 295 4.68 23.60 -12.82
CA ALA A 295 3.25 23.42 -12.57
C ALA A 295 3.00 22.28 -11.56
N VAL A 296 3.73 21.16 -11.72
CA VAL A 296 3.67 20.04 -10.74
C VAL A 296 4.13 20.49 -9.37
N ARG A 297 5.25 21.19 -9.27
CA ARG A 297 5.75 21.69 -7.97
C ARG A 297 4.72 22.59 -7.29
N GLN A 298 4.08 23.47 -8.05
CA GLN A 298 3.01 24.32 -7.53
C GLN A 298 1.85 23.49 -7.01
N TRP A 299 1.39 22.50 -7.78
CA TRP A 299 0.31 21.61 -7.37
C TRP A 299 0.69 20.79 -6.12
N LEU A 300 1.90 20.23 -6.07
CA LEU A 300 2.39 19.44 -4.94
C LEU A 300 2.52 20.29 -3.66
N ARG A 301 2.94 21.54 -3.78
CA ARG A 301 3.06 22.48 -2.64
C ARG A 301 1.72 22.99 -2.12
N THR A 302 0.64 22.87 -2.90
CA THR A 302 -0.72 23.28 -2.53
C THR A 302 -1.61 22.09 -2.29
N GLU A 303 -2.19 21.50 -3.33
CA GLU A 303 -3.14 20.38 -3.20
C GLU A 303 -2.48 19.10 -2.68
N GLY A 304 -1.28 18.77 -3.17
CA GLY A 304 -0.52 17.61 -2.69
C GLY A 304 -0.20 17.71 -1.21
N PHE A 305 0.27 18.89 -0.77
CA PHE A 305 0.51 19.19 0.66
C PHE A 305 -0.78 19.09 1.47
N LYS A 306 -1.86 19.68 1.00
CA LYS A 306 -3.16 19.61 1.67
C LYS A 306 -3.60 18.16 1.87
N ASN A 307 -3.52 17.33 0.83
CA ASN A 307 -3.93 15.92 0.88
C ASN A 307 -3.14 15.15 1.95
N ILE A 308 -1.82 15.33 2.03
CA ILE A 308 -0.98 14.60 2.99
C ILE A 308 -1.12 15.18 4.41
N ASP A 309 -1.26 16.48 4.58
CA ASP A 309 -1.43 17.14 5.87
C ASP A 309 -2.76 16.76 6.53
N GLU A 310 -3.85 16.78 5.77
CA GLU A 310 -5.17 16.33 6.24
C GLU A 310 -5.16 14.85 6.61
N LEU A 311 -4.53 14.01 5.79
CA LEU A 311 -4.36 12.58 6.10
C LEU A 311 -3.58 12.37 7.40
N ASN A 312 -2.47 13.08 7.59
CA ASN A 312 -1.66 12.99 8.80
C ASN A 312 -2.46 13.40 10.05
N LYS A 313 -3.27 14.46 9.97
CA LYS A 313 -4.17 14.88 11.07
C LYS A 313 -5.20 13.81 11.43
N VAL A 314 -5.70 13.09 10.43
CA VAL A 314 -6.61 11.93 10.66
C VAL A 314 -5.84 10.79 11.32
N LEU A 315 -4.66 10.42 10.81
CA LEU A 315 -3.84 9.34 11.36
C LEU A 315 -3.47 9.57 12.82
N GLN A 316 -3.11 10.80 13.21
CA GLN A 316 -2.81 11.14 14.60
C GLN A 316 -3.97 10.89 15.57
N LYS A 317 -5.21 10.87 15.08
CA LYS A 317 -6.42 10.64 15.87
C LYS A 317 -6.93 9.21 15.81
N THR A 318 -6.56 8.45 14.78
CA THR A 318 -7.21 7.19 14.44
C THR A 318 -6.26 5.99 14.46
N ALA A 319 -5.00 6.16 14.06
CA ALA A 319 -4.04 5.09 14.03
C ALA A 319 -3.45 4.78 15.41
N THR A 320 -2.98 3.56 15.61
CA THR A 320 -2.30 3.11 16.82
C THR A 320 -0.83 2.80 16.54
N SER A 321 0.04 2.98 17.53
CA SER A 321 1.46 2.66 17.37
C SER A 321 1.66 1.18 17.01
N TRP A 322 2.48 0.90 15.99
CA TRP A 322 2.88 -0.47 15.67
C TRP A 322 3.62 -1.15 16.83
N LYS A 323 4.27 -0.37 17.71
CA LYS A 323 4.98 -0.87 18.91
C LYS A 323 4.06 -1.65 19.86
N THR A 324 2.76 -1.42 19.80
CA THR A 324 1.78 -2.16 20.62
C THR A 324 1.63 -3.62 20.22
N LYS A 325 2.06 -3.99 19.00
CA LYS A 325 1.98 -5.35 18.45
C LYS A 325 3.32 -6.09 18.43
N VAL A 326 4.38 -5.44 18.92
CA VAL A 326 5.75 -5.99 18.98
C VAL A 326 6.20 -6.11 20.43
N GLN A 327 6.94 -7.16 20.73
CA GLN A 327 7.54 -7.41 22.06
C GLN A 327 9.06 -7.23 21.99
#